data_f02ff93d6ebc2288c5d710f346678bc9
#
_entry.id   f02ff93d6ebc2288c5d710f346678bc9
#
_cell.length_a   1.000
_cell.length_b   1.000
_cell.length_c   1.000
_cell.angle_alpha   90.00
_cell.angle_beta   90.00
_cell.angle_gamma   90.00
#
_symmetry.space_group_name_H-M   'P 1'
#
loop_
_entity.id
_entity.type
_entity.pdbx_description
1 polymer ?
#
loop_
_entity_poly.entity_id
_entity_poly.type
_entity_poly.pdbx_seq_one_letter_code
_entity_poly.pdbx_strand_id
1 'polypeptide(L)'
;GVDHIDLMAATHVHEDHLCGLLPAAEKLPPAALWQTLPPEFCRSMRTLDIPAEGLTPSRSKFLRALNDYRRLCLGQSCPRHRPLAGMELRLCRDLLVRVLGPSRAQAEKLASSCRALYEEADPSAFWQRLDQLDVAMNNYSLILLLEYRGTRILLPGDTNYMGYGGLDPASLRADLFKVGHHGQRDGISAEQIQ
;
A
#
# COMPACT_ATOMS: atom_id res chain seq x y z
N GLY A 1 -21.07 14.35 -11.00
CA GLY A 1 -20.50 13.26 -10.19
C GLY A 1 -19.27 12.69 -10.88
N VAL A 2 -18.53 11.81 -10.21
CA VAL A 2 -17.44 11.04 -10.83
C VAL A 2 -18.09 9.88 -11.58
N ASP A 3 -17.74 9.70 -12.85
CA ASP A 3 -18.29 8.67 -13.76
C ASP A 3 -17.24 7.62 -14.16
N HIS A 4 -15.96 7.86 -13.89
CA HIS A 4 -14.85 6.93 -14.12
C HIS A 4 -13.71 7.18 -13.14
N ILE A 5 -12.82 6.20 -13.00
CA ILE A 5 -11.58 6.27 -12.22
C ILE A 5 -10.43 5.93 -13.19
N ASP A 6 -9.56 6.90 -13.47
CA ASP A 6 -8.38 6.67 -14.34
C ASP A 6 -7.35 5.78 -13.64
N LEU A 7 -7.11 6.03 -12.36
CA LEU A 7 -6.14 5.30 -11.56
C LEU A 7 -6.66 5.10 -10.14
N MET A 8 -6.68 3.86 -9.68
CA MET A 8 -6.87 3.50 -8.29
C MET A 8 -5.55 2.99 -7.71
N ALA A 9 -5.21 3.43 -6.50
CA ALA A 9 -3.98 3.01 -5.84
C ALA A 9 -4.28 2.45 -4.44
N ALA A 10 -3.95 1.18 -4.22
CA ALA A 10 -3.92 0.58 -2.88
C ALA A 10 -2.54 0.86 -2.27
N THR A 11 -2.46 1.77 -1.31
CA THR A 11 -1.18 2.20 -0.74
C THR A 11 -0.48 1.08 0.02
N HIS A 12 -1.23 0.30 0.81
CA HIS A 12 -0.75 -0.87 1.55
C HIS A 12 -1.93 -1.75 1.97
N VAL A 13 -1.66 -2.86 2.66
CA VAL A 13 -2.68 -3.87 2.98
C VAL A 13 -3.12 -3.76 4.43
N HIS A 14 -3.95 -2.73 4.71
CA HIS A 14 -4.71 -2.65 5.98
C HIS A 14 -6.19 -2.42 5.69
N GLU A 15 -7.06 -2.80 6.63
CA GLU A 15 -8.51 -2.81 6.46
C GLU A 15 -9.05 -1.41 6.10
N ASP A 16 -8.61 -0.39 6.82
CA ASP A 16 -9.04 1.01 6.67
C ASP A 16 -8.60 1.66 5.35
N HIS A 17 -7.62 1.06 4.65
CA HIS A 17 -7.19 1.47 3.31
C HIS A 17 -7.84 0.66 2.18
N LEU A 18 -8.46 -0.47 2.49
CA LEU A 18 -9.08 -1.36 1.49
C LEU A 18 -10.60 -1.36 1.54
N CYS A 19 -11.20 -1.12 2.71
CA CYS A 19 -12.65 -1.20 2.90
C CYS A 19 -13.45 -0.25 1.98
N GLY A 20 -12.88 0.91 1.63
CA GLY A 20 -13.47 1.85 0.67
C GLY A 20 -13.14 1.56 -0.79
N LEU A 21 -11.97 0.96 -1.06
CA LEU A 21 -11.51 0.70 -2.44
C LEU A 21 -12.29 -0.41 -3.13
N LEU A 22 -12.63 -1.48 -2.40
CA LEU A 22 -13.38 -2.61 -2.94
C LEU A 22 -14.76 -2.17 -3.48
N PRO A 23 -15.65 -1.58 -2.67
CA PRO A 23 -16.96 -1.15 -3.18
C PRO A 23 -16.85 -0.01 -4.21
N ALA A 24 -15.82 0.83 -4.14
CA ALA A 24 -15.57 1.84 -5.16
C ALA A 24 -15.20 1.19 -6.50
N ALA A 25 -14.31 0.20 -6.50
CA ALA A 25 -13.91 -0.52 -7.71
C ALA A 25 -15.03 -1.37 -8.32
N GLU A 26 -15.93 -1.91 -7.49
CA GLU A 26 -17.13 -2.64 -7.94
C GLU A 26 -18.12 -1.70 -8.64
N LYS A 27 -18.25 -0.48 -8.15
CA LYS A 27 -19.21 0.51 -8.64
C LYS A 27 -18.67 1.31 -9.84
N LEU A 28 -17.40 1.63 -9.82
CA LEU A 28 -16.65 2.38 -10.83
C LEU A 28 -15.31 1.67 -11.07
N PRO A 29 -15.28 0.65 -11.96
CA PRO A 29 -14.06 -0.07 -12.25
C PRO A 29 -12.96 0.89 -12.73
N PRO A 30 -11.75 0.85 -12.14
CA PRO A 30 -10.67 1.74 -12.55
C PRO A 30 -10.08 1.35 -13.91
N ALA A 31 -9.58 2.33 -14.65
CA ALA A 31 -8.84 2.09 -15.89
C ALA A 31 -7.46 1.46 -15.62
N ALA A 32 -6.86 1.72 -14.46
CA ALA A 32 -5.63 1.09 -14.00
C ALA A 32 -5.64 0.95 -12.47
N LEU A 33 -4.97 -0.12 -11.95
CA LEU A 33 -4.80 -0.37 -10.52
C LEU A 33 -3.30 -0.41 -10.18
N TRP A 34 -2.90 0.45 -9.25
CA TRP A 34 -1.59 0.38 -8.59
C TRP A 34 -1.69 -0.43 -7.31
N GLN A 35 -0.77 -1.36 -7.13
CA GLN A 35 -0.74 -2.28 -6.01
C GLN A 35 0.69 -2.50 -5.49
N THR A 36 0.85 -2.83 -4.21
CA THR A 36 2.15 -2.98 -3.56
C THR A 36 2.80 -4.34 -3.80
N LEU A 37 2.00 -5.39 -4.00
CA LEU A 37 2.49 -6.73 -4.29
C LEU A 37 2.62 -6.96 -5.81
N PRO A 38 3.54 -7.84 -6.25
CA PRO A 38 3.64 -8.19 -7.68
C PRO A 38 2.33 -8.80 -8.20
N PRO A 39 1.87 -8.42 -9.41
CA PRO A 39 0.65 -8.99 -10.00
C PRO A 39 0.69 -10.53 -10.11
N GLU A 40 1.86 -11.10 -10.36
CA GLU A 40 2.07 -12.55 -10.43
C GLU A 40 1.80 -13.22 -9.08
N PHE A 41 2.31 -12.63 -8.01
CA PHE A 41 2.07 -13.12 -6.66
C PHE A 41 0.60 -13.01 -6.28
N CYS A 42 -0.06 -11.91 -6.60
CA CYS A 42 -1.49 -11.74 -6.34
C CYS A 42 -2.33 -12.84 -7.01
N ARG A 43 -1.95 -13.32 -8.20
CA ARG A 43 -2.63 -14.44 -8.87
C ARG A 43 -2.46 -15.76 -8.13
N SER A 44 -1.31 -15.97 -7.49
CA SER A 44 -1.02 -17.19 -6.72
C SER A 44 -1.54 -17.15 -5.28
N MET A 45 -1.96 -16.00 -4.77
CA MET A 45 -2.55 -15.88 -3.44
C MET A 45 -3.81 -16.75 -3.35
N ARG A 46 -3.87 -17.60 -2.34
CA ARG A 46 -5.10 -18.28 -1.92
C ARG A 46 -5.87 -17.41 -0.93
N THR A 47 -7.14 -17.70 -0.72
CA THR A 47 -7.86 -17.18 0.44
C THR A 47 -7.23 -17.79 1.69
N LEU A 48 -6.89 -16.96 2.66
CA LEU A 48 -6.43 -17.43 3.96
C LEU A 48 -7.65 -17.76 4.82
N ASP A 49 -7.70 -19.00 5.30
CA ASP A 49 -8.67 -19.40 6.29
C ASP A 49 -8.37 -18.68 7.61
N ILE A 50 -9.43 -18.43 8.39
CA ILE A 50 -9.31 -17.78 9.70
C ILE A 50 -9.41 -18.88 10.76
N PRO A 51 -8.28 -19.41 11.27
CA PRO A 51 -8.32 -20.41 12.31
C PRO A 51 -8.90 -19.82 13.60
N ALA A 52 -9.71 -20.58 14.31
CA ALA A 52 -10.29 -20.13 15.58
C ALA A 52 -9.22 -20.03 16.70
N GLU A 53 -8.28 -20.96 16.70
CA GLU A 53 -7.20 -20.99 17.69
C GLU A 53 -6.12 -19.96 17.39
N GLY A 54 -5.72 -19.17 18.39
CA GLY A 54 -4.72 -18.12 18.25
C GLY A 54 -5.21 -16.84 17.57
N LEU A 55 -6.52 -16.77 17.22
CA LEU A 55 -7.10 -15.61 16.60
C LEU A 55 -7.34 -14.48 17.62
N THR A 56 -6.77 -13.32 17.32
CA THR A 56 -7.05 -12.06 18.04
C THR A 56 -7.83 -11.11 17.16
N PRO A 57 -8.47 -10.06 17.69
CA PRO A 57 -9.13 -9.03 16.87
C PRO A 57 -8.20 -8.40 15.83
N SER A 58 -6.94 -8.11 16.17
CA SER A 58 -5.95 -7.56 15.23
C SER A 58 -5.64 -8.54 14.11
N ARG A 59 -5.30 -9.79 14.44
CA ARG A 59 -5.04 -10.85 13.46
C ARG A 59 -6.22 -11.07 12.51
N SER A 60 -7.45 -11.08 13.06
CA SER A 60 -8.67 -11.20 12.27
C SER A 60 -8.83 -10.05 11.27
N LYS A 61 -8.55 -8.80 11.68
CA LYS A 61 -8.58 -7.63 10.79
C LYS A 61 -7.56 -7.75 9.67
N PHE A 62 -6.33 -8.08 10.00
CA PHE A 62 -5.27 -8.17 9.01
C PHE A 62 -5.46 -9.34 8.03
N LEU A 63 -5.94 -10.50 8.48
CA LEU A 63 -6.32 -11.60 7.60
C LEU A 63 -7.43 -11.21 6.62
N ARG A 64 -8.45 -10.49 7.10
CA ARG A 64 -9.51 -9.95 6.23
C ARG A 64 -8.92 -8.98 5.22
N ALA A 65 -8.05 -8.07 5.64
CA ALA A 65 -7.39 -7.12 4.75
C ALA A 65 -6.59 -7.84 3.63
N LEU A 66 -5.86 -8.90 3.95
CA LEU A 66 -5.14 -9.72 2.95
C LEU A 66 -6.12 -10.37 1.96
N ASN A 67 -7.23 -10.92 2.44
CA ASN A 67 -8.26 -11.53 1.58
C ASN A 67 -8.96 -10.47 0.72
N ASP A 68 -9.26 -9.30 1.27
CA ASP A 68 -9.88 -8.19 0.54
C ASP A 68 -8.93 -7.59 -0.50
N TYR A 69 -7.65 -7.48 -0.18
CA TYR A 69 -6.62 -7.08 -1.14
C TYR A 69 -6.56 -8.06 -2.32
N ARG A 70 -6.58 -9.37 -2.04
CA ARG A 70 -6.68 -10.39 -3.08
C ARG A 70 -7.93 -10.19 -3.94
N ARG A 71 -9.10 -9.98 -3.33
CA ARG A 71 -10.36 -9.73 -4.05
C ARG A 71 -10.26 -8.49 -4.92
N LEU A 72 -9.72 -7.38 -4.39
CA LEU A 72 -9.50 -6.16 -5.15
C LEU A 72 -8.61 -6.43 -6.38
N CYS A 73 -7.47 -7.07 -6.18
CA CYS A 73 -6.50 -7.32 -7.26
C CYS A 73 -7.04 -8.27 -8.33
N LEU A 74 -7.78 -9.32 -7.96
CA LEU A 74 -8.30 -10.31 -8.90
C LEU A 74 -9.63 -9.92 -9.52
N GLY A 75 -10.42 -9.09 -8.84
CA GLY A 75 -11.73 -8.64 -9.30
C GLY A 75 -11.68 -7.59 -10.41
N GLN A 76 -10.50 -7.00 -10.69
CA GLN A 76 -10.35 -5.97 -11.71
C GLN A 76 -9.80 -6.55 -13.01
N SER A 77 -10.45 -6.22 -14.13
CA SER A 77 -9.99 -6.55 -15.49
C SER A 77 -8.94 -5.57 -16.04
N CYS A 78 -8.72 -4.44 -15.37
CA CYS A 78 -7.78 -3.41 -15.80
C CYS A 78 -6.31 -3.83 -15.63
N PRO A 79 -5.37 -3.14 -16.33
CA PRO A 79 -3.94 -3.28 -16.09
C PRO A 79 -3.58 -3.04 -14.62
N ARG A 80 -2.72 -3.90 -14.09
CA ARG A 80 -2.24 -3.84 -12.71
C ARG A 80 -0.74 -3.62 -12.70
N HIS A 81 -0.30 -2.64 -11.95
CA HIS A 81 1.10 -2.27 -11.86
C HIS A 81 1.55 -2.23 -10.40
N ARG A 82 2.80 -2.59 -10.16
CA ARG A 82 3.49 -2.38 -8.90
C ARG A 82 4.43 -1.17 -9.07
N PRO A 83 4.00 0.03 -8.69
CA PRO A 83 4.85 1.20 -8.77
C PRO A 83 6.00 1.10 -7.75
N LEU A 84 7.17 1.57 -8.13
CA LEU A 84 8.38 1.60 -7.31
C LEU A 84 8.99 2.99 -7.34
N ALA A 85 9.78 3.31 -6.33
CA ALA A 85 10.52 4.57 -6.27
C ALA A 85 11.25 4.87 -7.58
N GLY A 86 11.13 6.10 -8.05
CA GLY A 86 11.65 6.58 -9.32
C GLY A 86 10.68 6.46 -10.51
N MET A 87 9.54 5.79 -10.36
CA MET A 87 8.50 5.80 -11.41
C MET A 87 7.76 7.13 -11.44
N GLU A 88 7.44 7.57 -12.66
CA GLU A 88 6.63 8.76 -12.91
C GLU A 88 5.46 8.41 -13.83
N LEU A 89 4.31 9.00 -13.57
CA LEU A 89 3.12 8.89 -14.40
C LEU A 89 2.49 10.27 -14.62
N ARG A 90 2.37 10.68 -15.86
CA ARG A 90 1.64 11.89 -16.24
C ARG A 90 0.19 11.52 -16.53
N LEU A 91 -0.70 11.85 -15.60
CA LEU A 91 -2.13 11.56 -15.74
C LEU A 91 -2.82 12.54 -16.70
N CYS A 92 -2.38 13.82 -16.71
CA CYS A 92 -2.82 14.81 -17.68
C CYS A 92 -1.73 15.88 -17.89
N ARG A 93 -2.01 16.89 -18.73
CA ARG A 93 -1.04 17.97 -19.02
C ARG A 93 -0.46 18.61 -17.77
N ASP A 94 -1.28 18.81 -16.76
CA ASP A 94 -0.95 19.62 -15.58
C ASP A 94 -0.66 18.76 -14.34
N LEU A 95 -0.83 17.41 -14.40
CA LEU A 95 -0.67 16.51 -13.26
C LEU A 95 0.38 15.43 -13.54
N LEU A 96 1.48 15.50 -12.79
CA LEU A 96 2.51 14.48 -12.73
C LEU A 96 2.48 13.80 -11.37
N VAL A 97 2.48 12.48 -11.36
CA VAL A 97 2.61 11.65 -10.16
C VAL A 97 4.00 11.04 -10.14
N ARG A 98 4.75 11.29 -9.06
CA ARG A 98 6.06 10.66 -8.80
C ARG A 98 5.91 9.67 -7.68
N VAL A 99 6.47 8.48 -7.84
CA VAL A 99 6.54 7.45 -6.80
C VAL A 99 7.86 7.61 -6.07
N LEU A 100 7.79 7.97 -4.78
CA LEU A 100 8.96 8.10 -3.91
C LEU A 100 9.26 6.82 -3.14
N GLY A 101 8.24 6.01 -2.86
CA GLY A 101 8.32 4.72 -2.16
C GLY A 101 7.19 3.77 -2.57
N PRO A 102 7.34 2.48 -2.30
CA PRO A 102 8.51 1.80 -1.73
C PRO A 102 9.67 1.68 -2.73
N SER A 103 10.88 1.55 -2.21
CA SER A 103 12.05 1.16 -3.00
C SER A 103 11.90 -0.28 -3.52
N ARG A 104 12.70 -0.66 -4.53
CA ARG A 104 12.72 -2.04 -5.03
C ARG A 104 13.02 -3.04 -3.90
N ALA A 105 14.01 -2.75 -3.05
CA ALA A 105 14.39 -3.63 -1.94
C ALA A 105 13.25 -3.80 -0.91
N GLN A 106 12.54 -2.72 -0.56
CA GLN A 106 11.37 -2.79 0.32
C GLN A 106 10.24 -3.62 -0.32
N ALA A 107 9.96 -3.40 -1.59
CA ALA A 107 8.92 -4.13 -2.32
C ALA A 107 9.24 -5.63 -2.46
N GLU A 108 10.51 -6.00 -2.66
CA GLU A 108 10.95 -7.39 -2.69
C GLU A 108 10.87 -8.04 -1.31
N LYS A 109 11.24 -7.31 -0.26
CA LYS A 109 11.09 -7.77 1.13
C LYS A 109 9.62 -8.04 1.47
N LEU A 110 8.72 -7.13 1.12
CA LEU A 110 7.27 -7.33 1.29
C LEU A 110 6.80 -8.60 0.58
N ALA A 111 7.15 -8.75 -0.70
CA ALA A 111 6.74 -9.91 -1.50
C ALA A 111 7.29 -11.23 -0.91
N SER A 112 8.52 -11.24 -0.42
CA SER A 112 9.14 -12.39 0.24
C SER A 112 8.43 -12.73 1.56
N SER A 113 8.15 -11.72 2.40
CA SER A 113 7.42 -11.91 3.67
C SER A 113 6.01 -12.46 3.44
N CYS A 114 5.31 -11.94 2.44
CA CYS A 114 4.00 -12.46 2.06
C CYS A 114 4.09 -13.91 1.57
N ARG A 115 5.05 -14.25 0.70
CA ARG A 115 5.24 -15.64 0.27
C ARG A 115 5.47 -16.57 1.45
N ALA A 116 6.39 -16.20 2.35
CA ALA A 116 6.70 -16.99 3.54
C ALA A 116 5.47 -17.22 4.42
N LEU A 117 4.58 -16.21 4.53
CA LEU A 117 3.31 -16.37 5.25
C LEU A 117 2.37 -17.36 4.55
N TYR A 118 2.22 -17.25 3.22
CA TYR A 118 1.29 -18.10 2.46
C TYR A 118 1.75 -19.55 2.32
N GLU A 119 3.05 -19.80 2.44
CA GLU A 119 3.68 -21.13 2.38
C GLU A 119 3.82 -21.77 3.75
N GLU A 120 3.57 -21.03 4.85
CA GLU A 120 3.73 -21.54 6.21
C GLU A 120 2.65 -22.57 6.55
N ALA A 121 3.06 -23.72 7.02
CA ALA A 121 2.20 -24.83 7.43
C ALA A 121 2.07 -24.98 8.95
N ASP A 122 3.07 -24.52 9.69
CA ASP A 122 3.04 -24.55 11.17
C ASP A 122 2.15 -23.41 11.70
N PRO A 123 1.11 -23.70 12.51
CA PRO A 123 0.19 -22.69 13.00
C PRO A 123 0.85 -21.60 13.86
N SER A 124 1.84 -21.97 14.68
CA SER A 124 2.53 -21.01 15.56
C SER A 124 3.41 -20.06 14.75
N ALA A 125 4.18 -20.61 13.81
CA ALA A 125 5.00 -19.83 12.89
C ALA A 125 4.14 -18.95 11.96
N PHE A 126 2.97 -19.43 11.52
CA PHE A 126 2.02 -18.64 10.73
C PHE A 126 1.58 -17.37 11.48
N TRP A 127 1.17 -17.51 12.75
CA TRP A 127 0.77 -16.35 13.55
C TRP A 127 1.92 -15.38 13.79
N GLN A 128 3.12 -15.89 14.05
CA GLN A 128 4.30 -15.04 14.20
C GLN A 128 4.62 -14.26 12.93
N ARG A 129 4.55 -14.90 11.75
CA ARG A 129 4.77 -14.24 10.47
C ARG A 129 3.69 -13.21 10.16
N LEU A 130 2.43 -13.53 10.49
CA LEU A 130 1.31 -12.62 10.30
C LEU A 130 1.50 -11.34 11.13
N ASP A 131 1.82 -11.49 12.43
CA ASP A 131 2.04 -10.36 13.33
C ASP A 131 3.24 -9.49 12.88
N GLN A 132 4.33 -10.13 12.44
CA GLN A 132 5.50 -9.41 11.91
C GLN A 132 5.17 -8.65 10.62
N LEU A 133 4.36 -9.23 9.75
CA LEU A 133 3.95 -8.59 8.51
C LEU A 133 3.00 -7.42 8.77
N ASP A 134 2.03 -7.58 9.68
CA ASP A 134 1.08 -6.55 10.10
C ASP A 134 1.82 -5.31 10.62
N VAL A 135 2.73 -5.49 11.58
CA VAL A 135 3.56 -4.40 12.14
C VAL A 135 4.41 -3.69 11.10
N ALA A 136 4.93 -4.43 10.12
CA ALA A 136 5.80 -3.87 9.09
C ALA A 136 5.04 -3.22 7.91
N MET A 137 3.73 -3.48 7.78
CA MET A 137 2.95 -3.18 6.57
C MET A 137 2.95 -1.70 6.21
N ASN A 138 2.83 -0.82 7.18
CA ASN A 138 2.83 0.63 6.99
C ASN A 138 4.09 1.13 6.26
N ASN A 139 5.25 0.52 6.55
CA ASN A 139 6.53 0.89 5.93
C ASN A 139 6.66 0.49 4.45
N TYR A 140 5.69 -0.24 3.94
CA TYR A 140 5.60 -0.61 2.52
C TYR A 140 4.55 0.20 1.76
N SER A 141 4.03 1.27 2.37
CA SER A 141 3.07 2.17 1.72
C SER A 141 3.63 2.80 0.46
N LEU A 142 2.76 3.02 -0.52
CA LEU A 142 3.06 3.91 -1.63
C LEU A 142 3.22 5.33 -1.11
N ILE A 143 4.38 5.93 -1.37
CA ILE A 143 4.65 7.34 -1.11
C ILE A 143 4.57 8.06 -2.45
N LEU A 144 3.59 8.92 -2.61
CA LEU A 144 3.33 9.61 -3.86
C LEU A 144 3.55 11.11 -3.68
N LEU A 145 4.24 11.72 -4.63
CA LEU A 145 4.33 13.16 -4.79
C LEU A 145 3.57 13.55 -6.05
N LEU A 146 2.52 14.34 -5.89
CA LEU A 146 1.74 14.89 -6.98
C LEU A 146 2.22 16.30 -7.27
N GLU A 147 2.52 16.59 -8.53
CA GLU A 147 2.87 17.94 -9.01
C GLU A 147 1.74 18.44 -9.91
N TYR A 148 0.98 19.40 -9.43
CA TYR A 148 -0.15 19.98 -10.13
C TYR A 148 0.00 21.50 -10.24
N ARG A 149 0.23 22.02 -11.44
CA ARG A 149 0.36 23.46 -11.73
C ARG A 149 1.35 24.17 -10.82
N GLY A 150 2.47 23.54 -10.52
CA GLY A 150 3.52 24.07 -9.64
C GLY A 150 3.29 23.82 -8.15
N THR A 151 2.14 23.30 -7.76
CA THR A 151 1.87 22.86 -6.37
C THR A 151 2.29 21.41 -6.18
N ARG A 152 3.04 21.14 -5.13
CA ARG A 152 3.52 19.81 -4.75
C ARG A 152 2.70 19.28 -3.57
N ILE A 153 2.12 18.08 -3.73
CA ILE A 153 1.27 17.44 -2.72
C ILE A 153 1.89 16.09 -2.37
N LEU A 154 2.31 15.92 -1.11
CA LEU A 154 2.90 14.66 -0.62
C LEU A 154 1.82 13.79 0.04
N LEU A 155 1.65 12.58 -0.48
CA LEU A 155 0.72 11.56 0.02
C LEU A 155 1.52 10.31 0.43
N PRO A 156 1.89 10.14 1.70
CA PRO A 156 2.77 9.06 2.13
C PRO A 156 2.04 7.75 2.49
N GLY A 157 0.72 7.67 2.33
CA GLY A 157 -0.03 6.56 2.91
C GLY A 157 0.10 6.56 4.43
N ASP A 158 0.37 5.39 4.99
CA ASP A 158 0.62 5.24 6.43
C ASP A 158 2.10 4.98 6.76
N THR A 159 2.97 5.39 5.83
CA THR A 159 4.41 5.33 6.06
C THR A 159 4.75 5.98 7.41
N ASN A 160 5.46 5.26 8.27
CA ASN A 160 6.02 5.81 9.48
C ASN A 160 7.46 6.33 9.22
N TYR A 161 8.07 6.98 10.22
CA TYR A 161 9.41 7.57 10.06
C TYR A 161 10.48 6.59 9.55
N MET A 162 10.34 5.29 9.83
CA MET A 162 11.24 4.25 9.33
C MET A 162 11.10 4.03 7.82
N GLY A 163 9.89 4.17 7.29
CA GLY A 163 9.60 3.97 5.87
C GLY A 163 10.16 5.09 4.98
N TYR A 164 10.43 6.27 5.54
CA TYR A 164 11.12 7.35 4.82
C TYR A 164 12.63 7.15 4.75
N GLY A 165 13.18 6.17 5.47
CA GLY A 165 14.62 5.91 5.51
C GLY A 165 15.19 5.68 4.12
N GLY A 166 16.25 6.43 3.77
CA GLY A 166 16.91 6.37 2.47
C GLY A 166 16.28 7.25 1.37
N LEU A 167 15.18 7.97 1.66
CA LEU A 167 14.68 9.00 0.75
C LEU A 167 15.50 10.29 0.87
N ASP A 168 15.77 10.92 -0.27
CA ASP A 168 16.35 12.26 -0.28
C ASP A 168 15.36 13.26 0.33
N PRO A 169 15.73 13.99 1.41
CA PRO A 169 14.87 15.01 2.02
C PRO A 169 14.36 16.06 1.01
N ALA A 170 15.16 16.41 0.00
CA ALA A 170 14.73 17.34 -1.04
C ALA A 170 13.56 16.80 -1.88
N SER A 171 13.43 15.50 -2.02
CA SER A 171 12.31 14.86 -2.72
C SER A 171 11.00 14.93 -1.94
N LEU A 172 11.08 15.06 -0.61
CA LEU A 172 9.91 15.13 0.28
C LEU A 172 9.32 16.54 0.41
N ARG A 173 10.00 17.58 -0.10
CA ARG A 173 9.48 18.95 -0.05
C ARG A 173 8.14 19.03 -0.78
N ALA A 174 7.14 19.56 -0.09
CA ALA A 174 5.78 19.71 -0.60
C ALA A 174 5.12 21.00 -0.06
N ASP A 175 4.19 21.56 -0.84
CA ASP A 175 3.35 22.69 -0.42
C ASP A 175 2.18 22.21 0.45
N LEU A 176 1.70 20.98 0.17
CA LEU A 176 0.67 20.29 0.95
C LEU A 176 1.17 18.91 1.34
N PHE A 177 1.07 18.60 2.61
CA PHE A 177 1.45 17.31 3.17
C PHE A 177 0.26 16.67 3.89
N LYS A 178 -0.20 15.52 3.38
CA LYS A 178 -1.08 14.64 4.15
C LYS A 178 -0.23 13.94 5.20
N VAL A 179 -0.47 14.21 6.48
CA VAL A 179 0.27 13.55 7.56
C VAL A 179 0.10 12.03 7.43
N GLY A 180 1.21 11.29 7.46
CA GLY A 180 1.22 9.84 7.40
C GLY A 180 0.55 9.20 8.61
N HIS A 181 0.14 7.94 8.49
CA HIS A 181 -0.37 7.10 9.56
C HIS A 181 -1.43 7.79 10.44
N HIS A 182 -2.42 8.45 9.79
CA HIS A 182 -3.52 9.17 10.44
C HIS A 182 -3.09 10.22 11.48
N GLY A 183 -1.86 10.72 11.39
CA GLY A 183 -1.30 11.67 12.35
C GLY A 183 -0.81 11.03 13.65
N GLN A 184 -0.56 9.73 13.66
CA GLN A 184 0.08 9.08 14.79
C GLN A 184 1.52 9.59 14.97
N ARG A 185 2.07 9.41 16.18
CA ARG A 185 3.40 9.94 16.55
C ARG A 185 4.54 9.40 15.68
N ASP A 186 4.36 8.25 15.08
CA ASP A 186 5.34 7.60 14.20
C ASP A 186 5.19 8.00 12.72
N GLY A 187 4.14 8.77 12.36
CA GLY A 187 3.87 9.16 10.98
C GLY A 187 4.87 10.14 10.37
N ILE A 188 5.63 10.88 11.19
CA ILE A 188 6.71 11.76 10.75
C ILE A 188 7.61 12.10 11.94
N SER A 189 8.92 12.22 11.72
CA SER A 189 9.85 12.72 12.73
C SER A 189 10.03 14.24 12.65
N ALA A 190 10.50 14.84 13.75
CA ALA A 190 10.83 16.28 13.78
C ALA A 190 11.89 16.67 12.74
N GLU A 191 12.83 15.77 12.44
CA GLU A 191 13.87 15.97 11.44
C GLU A 191 13.34 16.01 10.00
N GLN A 192 12.18 15.39 9.77
CA GLN A 192 11.52 15.33 8.45
C GLN A 192 10.60 16.54 8.20
N ILE A 193 10.30 17.35 9.23
CA ILE A 193 9.45 18.55 9.12
C ILE A 193 10.26 19.78 8.71
N GLN A 194 11.59 19.75 8.75
CA GLN A 194 12.47 20.85 8.35
C GLN A 194 12.56 20.93 6.81
#